data_09b68e99d22041e8b0dde348d80917e9
#
_entry.id   09b68e99d22041e8b0dde348d80917e9
#
_cell.length_a   1.000
_cell.length_b   1.000
_cell.length_c   1.000
_cell.angle_alpha   90.00
_cell.angle_beta   90.00
_cell.angle_gamma   90.00
#
_symmetry.space_group_name_H-M   'P 1'
#
loop_
_entity.id
_entity.type
_entity.pdbx_description
1 polymer ?
#
loop_
_entity_poly.entity_id
_entity_poly.type
_entity_poly.pdbx_seq_one_letter_code
_entity_poly.pdbx_strand_id
1 'polypeptide(L)'
;MKLITFTVPCYNSAAYMDHCIETLLTAGEDAEIILVDDGSKDDTGKIADAYAEKYPTIVRVIHQENGGHGEAVNTGIRNATGLYFKVVDSDDWVDLDAYRKILDKLREISGGDRVLDMFIANYVYEKEGVKHKKVMRCSNLPKDRIFTWKEAGHFHKGQYILMHSVIYRTKLLVECGLELPKHTF
;
A
#
# COMPACT_ATOMS: atom_id res chain seq x y z
N MET A 1 -9.82 -8.85 13.32
CA MET A 1 -9.16 -7.56 13.00
C MET A 1 -8.16 -7.86 11.90
N LYS A 2 -8.16 -7.11 10.81
CA LYS A 2 -7.23 -7.29 9.70
C LYS A 2 -5.81 -6.83 10.12
N LEU A 3 -4.79 -7.53 9.64
CA LEU A 3 -3.39 -7.16 9.91
C LEU A 3 -3.00 -5.91 9.11
N ILE A 4 -3.41 -5.87 7.84
CA ILE A 4 -3.04 -4.78 6.93
C ILE A 4 -4.21 -4.39 6.02
N THR A 5 -4.38 -3.08 5.81
CA THR A 5 -5.24 -2.53 4.77
C THR A 5 -4.37 -2.05 3.62
N PHE A 6 -4.64 -2.55 2.42
CA PHE A 6 -4.15 -1.99 1.16
C PHE A 6 -5.19 -1.04 0.60
N THR A 7 -4.77 0.17 0.26
CA THR A 7 -5.58 1.07 -0.55
C THR A 7 -5.02 1.09 -1.95
N VAL A 8 -5.88 0.83 -2.91
CA VAL A 8 -5.55 0.85 -4.34
C VAL A 8 -6.34 1.98 -4.99
N PRO A 9 -5.72 3.16 -5.22
CA PRO A 9 -6.32 4.21 -6.01
C PRO A 9 -6.48 3.76 -7.46
N CYS A 10 -7.70 3.84 -8.00
CA CYS A 10 -8.02 3.41 -9.35
C CYS A 10 -8.66 4.55 -10.14
N TYR A 11 -8.08 4.91 -11.28
CA TYR A 11 -8.67 5.83 -12.23
C TYR A 11 -8.36 5.39 -13.65
N ASN A 12 -9.38 4.90 -14.39
CA ASN A 12 -9.23 4.31 -15.72
C ASN A 12 -8.16 3.20 -15.74
N SER A 13 -8.27 2.26 -14.81
CA SER A 13 -7.27 1.22 -14.51
C SER A 13 -7.65 -0.17 -15.06
N ALA A 14 -8.74 -0.28 -15.81
CA ALA A 14 -9.29 -1.55 -16.27
C ALA A 14 -8.30 -2.47 -17.00
N ALA A 15 -7.28 -1.89 -17.64
CA ALA A 15 -6.31 -2.66 -18.44
C ALA A 15 -5.25 -3.40 -17.60
N TYR A 16 -5.05 -3.03 -16.31
CA TYR A 16 -3.90 -3.53 -15.53
C TYR A 16 -4.19 -3.83 -14.06
N MET A 17 -5.31 -3.37 -13.49
CA MET A 17 -5.61 -3.51 -12.05
C MET A 17 -5.75 -4.96 -11.58
N ASP A 18 -6.09 -5.91 -12.45
CA ASP A 18 -6.24 -7.32 -12.10
C ASP A 18 -4.95 -7.87 -11.48
N HIS A 19 -3.80 -7.61 -12.10
CA HIS A 19 -2.51 -8.11 -11.61
C HIS A 19 -2.17 -7.56 -10.22
N CYS A 20 -2.42 -6.27 -9.98
CA CYS A 20 -2.30 -5.66 -8.66
C CYS A 20 -3.13 -6.42 -7.63
N ILE A 21 -4.44 -6.53 -7.86
CA ILE A 21 -5.39 -7.12 -6.92
C ILE A 21 -5.05 -8.59 -6.64
N GLU A 22 -4.76 -9.37 -7.68
CA GLU A 22 -4.44 -10.80 -7.54
C GLU A 22 -3.21 -11.04 -6.66
N THR A 23 -2.17 -10.19 -6.77
CA THR A 23 -0.99 -10.32 -5.91
C THR A 23 -1.32 -9.97 -4.45
N LEU A 24 -2.16 -8.96 -4.19
CA LEU A 24 -2.57 -8.55 -2.85
C LEU A 24 -3.48 -9.59 -2.17
N LEU A 25 -4.35 -10.26 -2.92
CA LEU A 25 -5.25 -11.32 -2.43
C LEU A 25 -4.50 -12.50 -1.82
N THR A 26 -3.22 -12.68 -2.13
CA THR A 26 -2.41 -13.80 -1.60
C THR A 26 -2.19 -13.73 -0.08
N ALA A 27 -2.48 -12.59 0.58
CA ALA A 27 -2.49 -12.48 2.05
C ALA A 27 -3.71 -13.16 2.70
N GLY A 28 -4.75 -13.45 1.92
CA GLY A 28 -5.99 -14.02 2.44
C GLY A 28 -6.65 -13.12 3.48
N GLU A 29 -7.19 -13.71 4.54
CA GLU A 29 -7.97 -13.01 5.56
C GLU A 29 -7.18 -12.01 6.42
N ASP A 30 -5.86 -12.00 6.36
CA ASP A 30 -5.05 -10.98 7.04
C ASP A 30 -5.13 -9.61 6.37
N ALA A 31 -5.46 -9.56 5.08
CA ALA A 31 -5.60 -8.32 4.35
C ALA A 31 -7.05 -7.82 4.29
N GLU A 32 -7.18 -6.51 4.25
CA GLU A 32 -8.27 -5.75 3.68
C GLU A 32 -7.75 -5.02 2.45
N ILE A 33 -8.46 -5.09 1.34
CA ILE A 33 -8.11 -4.39 0.09
C ILE A 33 -9.24 -3.40 -0.20
N ILE A 34 -8.95 -2.11 -0.14
CA ILE A 34 -9.90 -1.06 -0.47
C ILE A 34 -9.57 -0.54 -1.87
N LEU A 35 -10.40 -0.90 -2.85
CA LEU A 35 -10.34 -0.37 -4.20
C LEU A 35 -11.10 0.95 -4.22
N VAL A 36 -10.41 2.05 -4.49
CA VAL A 36 -11.03 3.38 -4.57
C VAL A 36 -11.12 3.78 -6.03
N ASP A 37 -12.32 3.63 -6.61
CA ASP A 37 -12.61 4.09 -7.97
C ASP A 37 -12.87 5.59 -7.94
N ASP A 38 -11.91 6.36 -8.39
CA ASP A 38 -11.91 7.84 -8.39
C ASP A 38 -12.60 8.42 -9.63
N GLY A 39 -13.81 7.92 -9.90
CA GLY A 39 -14.65 8.42 -10.98
C GLY A 39 -14.20 7.97 -12.37
N SER A 40 -13.80 6.72 -12.51
CA SER A 40 -13.38 6.10 -13.77
C SER A 40 -14.50 6.13 -14.83
N LYS A 41 -14.10 6.18 -16.10
CA LYS A 41 -15.01 6.19 -17.26
C LYS A 41 -14.94 4.89 -18.07
N ASP A 42 -13.97 4.04 -17.77
CA ASP A 42 -13.80 2.71 -18.34
C ASP A 42 -14.45 1.63 -17.44
N ASP A 43 -14.14 0.37 -17.65
CA ASP A 43 -14.70 -0.74 -16.87
C ASP A 43 -14.07 -0.93 -15.48
N THR A 44 -13.21 -0.02 -15.00
CA THR A 44 -12.55 -0.09 -13.68
C THR A 44 -13.52 -0.38 -12.55
N GLY A 45 -14.63 0.42 -12.45
CA GLY A 45 -15.62 0.24 -11.41
C GLY A 45 -16.29 -1.13 -11.44
N LYS A 46 -16.64 -1.64 -12.63
CA LYS A 46 -17.23 -2.98 -12.79
C LYS A 46 -16.28 -4.10 -12.37
N ILE A 47 -15.00 -3.98 -12.72
CA ILE A 47 -13.95 -4.93 -12.30
C ILE A 47 -13.82 -4.91 -10.78
N ALA A 48 -13.76 -3.74 -10.18
CA ALA A 48 -13.67 -3.58 -8.73
C ALA A 48 -14.85 -4.24 -8.02
N ASP A 49 -16.08 -3.99 -8.47
CA ASP A 49 -17.31 -4.59 -7.92
C ASP A 49 -17.29 -6.13 -8.02
N ALA A 50 -16.83 -6.68 -9.15
CA ALA A 50 -16.70 -8.12 -9.33
C ALA A 50 -15.71 -8.74 -8.33
N TYR A 51 -14.61 -8.05 -8.01
CA TYR A 51 -13.69 -8.50 -6.95
C TYR A 51 -14.32 -8.44 -5.57
N ALA A 52 -15.07 -7.39 -5.24
CA ALA A 52 -15.77 -7.29 -3.96
C ALA A 52 -16.84 -8.36 -3.80
N GLU A 53 -17.58 -8.68 -4.86
CA GLU A 53 -18.57 -9.77 -4.86
C GLU A 53 -17.89 -11.14 -4.65
N LYS A 54 -16.75 -11.37 -5.31
CA LYS A 54 -16.01 -12.63 -5.23
C LYS A 54 -15.27 -12.82 -3.90
N TYR A 55 -14.80 -11.72 -3.27
CA TYR A 55 -14.01 -11.75 -2.04
C TYR A 55 -14.57 -10.79 -0.97
N PRO A 56 -15.83 -10.97 -0.53
CA PRO A 56 -16.55 -9.97 0.29
C PRO A 56 -15.96 -9.75 1.69
N THR A 57 -15.09 -10.64 2.16
CA THR A 57 -14.39 -10.51 3.46
C THR A 57 -13.04 -9.82 3.35
N ILE A 58 -12.51 -9.68 2.12
CA ILE A 58 -11.16 -9.16 1.85
C ILE A 58 -11.23 -7.85 1.08
N VAL A 59 -12.08 -7.79 0.03
CA VAL A 59 -12.14 -6.66 -0.90
C VAL A 59 -13.36 -5.79 -0.61
N ARG A 60 -13.14 -4.48 -0.58
CA ARG A 60 -14.19 -3.45 -0.52
C ARG A 60 -13.97 -2.43 -1.62
N VAL A 61 -15.04 -1.93 -2.18
CA VAL A 61 -14.99 -0.88 -3.20
C VAL A 61 -15.60 0.41 -2.66
N ILE A 62 -14.99 1.52 -3.00
CA ILE A 62 -15.53 2.86 -2.75
C ILE A 62 -15.50 3.60 -4.07
N HIS A 63 -16.66 3.96 -4.58
CA HIS A 63 -16.79 4.84 -5.74
C HIS A 63 -16.91 6.29 -5.27
N GLN A 64 -16.17 7.19 -5.88
CA GLN A 64 -16.23 8.61 -5.57
C GLN A 64 -16.16 9.46 -6.85
N GLU A 65 -16.53 10.73 -6.74
CA GLU A 65 -16.23 11.71 -7.77
C GLU A 65 -14.72 11.92 -7.83
N ASN A 66 -14.18 12.13 -9.03
CA ASN A 66 -12.74 12.29 -9.22
C ASN A 66 -12.18 13.43 -8.36
N GLY A 67 -11.40 13.08 -7.37
CA GLY A 67 -10.69 13.98 -6.46
C GLY A 67 -9.17 13.96 -6.65
N GLY A 68 -8.69 13.11 -7.56
CA GLY A 68 -7.28 12.85 -7.82
C GLY A 68 -6.67 11.84 -6.85
N HIS A 69 -5.48 11.36 -7.18
CA HIS A 69 -4.78 10.30 -6.45
C HIS A 69 -4.72 10.54 -4.93
N GLY A 70 -4.39 11.77 -4.51
CA GLY A 70 -4.31 12.12 -3.09
C GLY A 70 -5.64 11.93 -2.35
N GLU A 71 -6.78 12.31 -2.95
CA GLU A 71 -8.08 12.11 -2.33
C GLU A 71 -8.49 10.64 -2.30
N ALA A 72 -8.14 9.86 -3.31
CA ALA A 72 -8.38 8.43 -3.29
C ALA A 72 -7.59 7.74 -2.15
N VAL A 73 -6.34 8.16 -1.92
CA VAL A 73 -5.55 7.70 -0.76
C VAL A 73 -6.17 8.14 0.56
N ASN A 74 -6.62 9.41 0.68
CA ASN A 74 -7.32 9.90 1.88
C ASN A 74 -8.58 9.08 2.18
N THR A 75 -9.34 8.75 1.14
CA THR A 75 -10.52 7.89 1.27
C THR A 75 -10.13 6.52 1.81
N GLY A 76 -9.03 5.94 1.34
CA GLY A 76 -8.49 4.70 1.87
C GLY A 76 -8.10 4.81 3.35
N ILE A 77 -7.39 5.86 3.75
CA ILE A 77 -6.99 6.09 5.16
C ILE A 77 -8.23 6.17 6.07
N ARG A 78 -9.24 6.95 5.66
CA ARG A 78 -10.48 7.12 6.43
C ARG A 78 -11.28 5.84 6.62
N ASN A 79 -11.12 4.88 5.71
CA ASN A 79 -11.89 3.62 5.69
C ASN A 79 -11.09 2.39 6.12
N ALA A 80 -9.79 2.53 6.36
CA ALA A 80 -8.90 1.42 6.74
C ALA A 80 -9.27 0.84 8.11
N THR A 81 -9.35 -0.49 8.19
CA THR A 81 -9.64 -1.23 9.43
C THR A 81 -8.47 -2.10 9.91
N GLY A 82 -7.47 -2.29 9.07
CA GLY A 82 -6.26 -3.05 9.41
C GLY A 82 -5.36 -2.30 10.39
N LEU A 83 -4.57 -3.06 11.14
CA LEU A 83 -3.57 -2.50 12.06
C LEU A 83 -2.54 -1.66 11.33
N TYR A 84 -2.15 -2.10 10.15
CA TYR A 84 -1.22 -1.41 9.25
C TYR A 84 -1.92 -0.96 7.96
N PHE A 85 -1.35 0.03 7.30
CA PHE A 85 -1.86 0.66 6.08
C PHE A 85 -0.76 0.79 5.02
N LYS A 86 -1.08 0.45 3.79
CA LYS A 86 -0.20 0.63 2.65
C LYS A 86 -0.98 1.08 1.42
N VAL A 87 -0.43 2.05 0.70
CA VAL A 87 -0.90 2.39 -0.65
C VAL A 87 -0.17 1.51 -1.66
N VAL A 88 -0.90 0.98 -2.62
CA VAL A 88 -0.37 0.30 -3.82
C VAL A 88 -1.08 0.88 -5.02
N ASP A 89 -0.35 1.45 -5.96
CA ASP A 89 -0.93 1.98 -7.18
C ASP A 89 -1.50 0.83 -8.03
N SER A 90 -2.56 1.10 -8.78
CA SER A 90 -3.31 0.07 -9.51
C SER A 90 -2.51 -0.58 -10.65
N ASP A 91 -1.38 0.01 -11.05
CA ASP A 91 -0.41 -0.51 -12.02
C ASP A 91 0.83 -1.15 -11.36
N ASP A 92 0.89 -1.15 -10.01
CA ASP A 92 1.93 -1.80 -9.23
C ASP A 92 1.49 -3.17 -8.70
N TRP A 93 2.44 -3.98 -8.25
CA TRP A 93 2.18 -5.29 -7.61
C TRP A 93 3.21 -5.62 -6.54
N VAL A 94 2.97 -6.67 -5.76
CA VAL A 94 3.90 -7.13 -4.73
C VAL A 94 4.63 -8.40 -5.16
N ASP A 95 5.93 -8.47 -4.85
CA ASP A 95 6.68 -9.72 -4.94
C ASP A 95 6.18 -10.68 -3.85
N LEU A 96 5.70 -11.86 -4.24
CA LEU A 96 5.01 -12.79 -3.33
C LEU A 96 5.89 -13.30 -2.18
N ASP A 97 7.17 -13.52 -2.44
CA ASP A 97 8.10 -14.03 -1.40
C ASP A 97 8.48 -12.92 -0.42
N ALA A 98 8.69 -11.70 -0.90
CA ALA A 98 8.91 -10.53 -0.05
C ALA A 98 7.65 -10.21 0.76
N TYR A 99 6.48 -10.29 0.13
CA TYR A 99 5.20 -10.02 0.76
C TYR A 99 4.91 -10.96 1.93
N ARG A 100 5.10 -12.27 1.75
CA ARG A 100 4.96 -13.27 2.84
C ARG A 100 5.87 -12.93 4.02
N LYS A 101 7.16 -12.63 3.77
CA LYS A 101 8.12 -12.25 4.81
C LYS A 101 7.70 -10.98 5.55
N ILE A 102 7.13 -10.00 4.84
CA ILE A 102 6.62 -8.77 5.44
C ILE A 102 5.44 -9.08 6.34
N LEU A 103 4.46 -9.86 5.89
CA LEU A 103 3.29 -10.23 6.68
C LEU A 103 3.70 -11.00 7.95
N ASP A 104 4.62 -11.97 7.83
CA ASP A 104 5.12 -12.73 8.98
C ASP A 104 5.81 -11.81 9.99
N LYS A 105 6.59 -10.84 9.50
CA LYS A 105 7.25 -9.86 10.39
C LYS A 105 6.26 -8.90 11.05
N LEU A 106 5.23 -8.45 10.33
CA LEU A 106 4.17 -7.62 10.91
C LEU A 106 3.37 -8.38 11.96
N ARG A 107 3.07 -9.67 11.76
CA ARG A 107 2.42 -10.52 12.78
C ARG A 107 3.28 -10.67 14.04
N GLU A 108 4.57 -10.96 13.87
CA GLU A 108 5.53 -11.06 14.98
C GLU A 108 5.56 -9.79 15.82
N ILE A 109 5.68 -8.63 15.16
CA ILE A 109 5.77 -7.33 15.83
C ILE A 109 4.44 -6.97 16.51
N SER A 110 3.31 -7.22 15.87
CA SER A 110 1.99 -6.90 16.42
C SER A 110 1.61 -7.76 17.63
N GLY A 111 2.21 -8.92 17.80
CA GLY A 111 2.07 -9.78 18.99
C GLY A 111 2.99 -9.41 20.14
N GLY A 112 3.90 -8.46 19.97
CA GLY A 112 4.88 -8.04 20.97
C GLY A 112 4.50 -6.79 21.75
N ASP A 113 5.34 -6.43 22.72
CA ASP A 113 5.13 -5.25 23.60
C ASP A 113 5.47 -3.90 22.93
N ARG A 114 6.05 -3.93 21.73
CA ARG A 114 6.49 -2.73 21.00
C ARG A 114 5.53 -2.39 19.88
N VAL A 115 5.19 -1.11 19.81
CA VAL A 115 4.40 -0.54 18.72
C VAL A 115 5.34 -0.09 17.60
N LEU A 116 5.11 -0.58 16.38
CA LEU A 116 5.82 -0.13 15.18
C LEU A 116 4.96 0.91 14.46
N ASP A 117 5.48 2.13 14.30
CA ASP A 117 4.78 3.21 13.59
C ASP A 117 4.94 3.10 12.08
N MET A 118 6.11 2.63 11.62
CA MET A 118 6.42 2.54 10.20
C MET A 118 7.35 1.35 9.93
N PHE A 119 6.96 0.51 8.95
CA PHE A 119 7.80 -0.54 8.40
C PHE A 119 8.31 -0.09 7.04
N ILE A 120 9.62 -0.23 6.80
CA ILE A 120 10.25 0.17 5.53
C ILE A 120 10.78 -1.07 4.84
N ALA A 121 10.32 -1.29 3.61
CA ALA A 121 10.78 -2.35 2.74
C ALA A 121 11.51 -1.79 1.50
N ASN A 122 12.18 -2.65 0.77
CA ASN A 122 12.69 -2.30 -0.55
C ASN A 122 11.55 -2.26 -1.57
N TYR A 123 11.75 -1.56 -2.68
CA TYR A 123 10.89 -1.65 -3.85
C TYR A 123 11.74 -1.78 -5.12
N VAL A 124 11.10 -2.15 -6.21
CA VAL A 124 11.77 -2.48 -7.46
C VAL A 124 11.16 -1.65 -8.58
N TYR A 125 12.01 -0.99 -9.37
CA TYR A 125 11.59 -0.49 -10.68
C TYR A 125 11.69 -1.62 -11.70
N GLU A 126 10.55 -2.04 -12.22
CA GLU A 126 10.43 -3.00 -13.30
C GLU A 126 10.00 -2.26 -14.57
N LYS A 127 10.84 -2.27 -15.60
CA LYS A 127 10.54 -1.65 -16.88
C LYS A 127 10.34 -2.73 -17.93
N GLU A 128 9.24 -2.64 -18.68
CA GLU A 128 9.01 -3.52 -19.82
C GLU A 128 10.21 -3.53 -20.78
N GLY A 129 10.59 -4.72 -21.25
CA GLY A 129 11.70 -4.91 -22.18
C GLY A 129 13.11 -4.78 -21.61
N VAL A 130 13.26 -4.50 -20.29
CA VAL A 130 14.57 -4.40 -19.63
C VAL A 130 14.84 -5.65 -18.80
N LYS A 131 15.95 -6.35 -19.12
CA LYS A 131 16.33 -7.60 -18.42
C LYS A 131 16.73 -7.41 -16.94
N HIS A 132 17.11 -6.20 -16.53
CA HIS A 132 17.62 -5.94 -15.19
C HIS A 132 16.66 -5.06 -14.38
N LYS A 133 16.12 -5.63 -13.31
CA LYS A 133 15.31 -4.92 -12.33
C LYS A 133 16.19 -4.05 -11.45
N LYS A 134 15.79 -2.81 -11.19
CA LYS A 134 16.51 -1.90 -10.28
C LYS A 134 15.89 -1.97 -8.89
N VAL A 135 16.56 -2.65 -7.96
CA VAL A 135 16.13 -2.69 -6.55
C VAL A 135 16.55 -1.41 -5.84
N MET A 136 15.57 -0.69 -5.30
CA MET A 136 15.78 0.50 -4.49
C MET A 136 15.85 0.11 -3.01
N ARG A 137 16.96 0.49 -2.36
CA ARG A 137 17.26 0.14 -0.96
C ARG A 137 17.51 1.39 -0.15
N CYS A 138 16.93 1.45 1.04
CA CYS A 138 17.23 2.47 2.05
C CYS A 138 18.49 2.08 2.83
N SER A 139 19.66 2.15 2.18
CA SER A 139 20.94 1.69 2.74
C SER A 139 21.44 2.52 3.92
N ASN A 140 20.91 3.73 4.11
CA ASN A 140 21.21 4.66 5.19
C ASN A 140 20.36 4.43 6.45
N LEU A 141 19.44 3.44 6.41
CA LEU A 141 18.61 3.06 7.56
C LEU A 141 19.13 1.76 8.19
N PRO A 142 19.00 1.59 9.52
CA PRO A 142 19.26 0.33 10.19
C PRO A 142 18.39 -0.79 9.60
N LYS A 143 18.98 -2.00 9.49
CA LYS A 143 18.31 -3.17 8.90
C LYS A 143 17.93 -4.17 9.97
N ASP A 144 16.82 -4.87 9.73
CA ASP A 144 16.36 -6.03 10.49
C ASP A 144 16.19 -5.78 11.99
N ARG A 145 15.96 -4.52 12.39
CA ARG A 145 15.68 -4.13 13.77
C ARG A 145 14.77 -2.90 13.85
N ILE A 146 14.12 -2.74 15.00
CA ILE A 146 13.39 -1.51 15.33
C ILE A 146 14.41 -0.42 15.68
N PHE A 147 14.19 0.78 15.17
CA PHE A 147 15.03 1.96 15.40
C PHE A 147 14.18 3.24 15.47
N THR A 148 14.76 4.31 15.92
CA THR A 148 14.17 5.65 15.88
C THR A 148 14.86 6.50 14.81
N TRP A 149 14.25 7.60 14.41
CA TRP A 149 14.83 8.53 13.44
C TRP A 149 16.18 9.11 13.86
N LYS A 150 16.52 9.09 15.15
CA LYS A 150 17.83 9.51 15.67
C LYS A 150 18.97 8.58 15.18
N GLU A 151 18.63 7.39 14.81
CA GLU A 151 19.58 6.36 14.35
C GLU A 151 19.63 6.27 12.81
N ALA A 152 18.80 7.05 12.11
CA ALA A 152 18.81 7.12 10.65
C ALA A 152 20.08 7.83 10.19
N GLY A 153 20.74 7.26 9.17
CA GLY A 153 21.88 7.89 8.51
C GLY A 153 21.47 9.08 7.64
N HIS A 154 22.45 9.82 7.17
CA HIS A 154 22.22 10.96 6.28
C HIS A 154 21.60 10.50 4.95
N PHE A 155 20.58 11.22 4.48
CA PHE A 155 19.99 11.03 3.15
C PHE A 155 20.76 11.89 2.14
N HIS A 156 21.47 11.25 1.21
CA HIS A 156 22.13 11.95 0.12
C HIS A 156 21.11 12.39 -0.96
N LYS A 157 21.54 13.33 -1.82
CA LYS A 157 20.73 13.76 -2.95
C LYS A 157 20.28 12.56 -3.81
N GLY A 158 18.96 12.43 -4.02
CA GLY A 158 18.36 11.31 -4.75
C GLY A 158 18.07 10.05 -3.90
N GLN A 159 18.35 10.08 -2.59
CA GLN A 159 17.85 9.08 -1.65
C GLN A 159 16.61 9.63 -0.95
N TYR A 160 15.50 8.95 -1.10
CA TYR A 160 14.22 9.31 -0.49
C TYR A 160 13.40 8.06 -0.19
N ILE A 161 12.48 8.18 0.74
CA ILE A 161 11.54 7.12 1.09
C ILE A 161 10.27 7.41 0.32
N LEU A 162 9.91 6.52 -0.60
CA LEU A 162 8.66 6.59 -1.35
C LEU A 162 7.55 5.79 -0.68
N MET A 163 6.30 6.09 -0.99
CA MET A 163 5.14 5.35 -0.52
C MET A 163 5.20 3.85 -0.87
N HIS A 164 5.84 3.50 -2.01
CA HIS A 164 6.06 2.10 -2.41
C HIS A 164 6.86 1.30 -1.38
N SER A 165 7.73 1.95 -0.60
CA SER A 165 8.59 1.31 0.41
C SER A 165 7.99 1.27 1.81
N VAL A 166 6.89 1.97 2.08
CA VAL A 166 6.41 2.21 3.44
C VAL A 166 5.10 1.49 3.73
N ILE A 167 5.01 0.95 4.95
CA ILE A 167 3.77 0.48 5.57
C ILE A 167 3.65 1.23 6.89
N TYR A 168 2.55 1.93 7.10
CA TYR A 168 2.31 2.72 8.29
C TYR A 168 1.38 2.01 9.28
N ARG A 169 1.50 2.31 10.55
CA ARG A 169 0.44 2.00 11.51
C ARG A 169 -0.79 2.89 11.20
N THR A 170 -1.92 2.26 10.94
CA THR A 170 -3.15 2.97 10.54
C THR A 170 -3.54 4.06 11.54
N LYS A 171 -3.51 3.73 12.82
CA LYS A 171 -3.84 4.67 13.89
C LYS A 171 -2.95 5.93 13.89
N LEU A 172 -1.67 5.80 13.53
CA LEU A 172 -0.76 6.95 13.41
C LEU A 172 -1.23 7.93 12.33
N LEU A 173 -1.63 7.44 11.15
CA LEU A 173 -2.09 8.29 10.04
C LEU A 173 -3.36 9.05 10.42
N VAL A 174 -4.27 8.39 11.14
CA VAL A 174 -5.51 9.02 11.63
C VAL A 174 -5.22 10.05 12.72
N GLU A 175 -4.37 9.72 13.72
CA GLU A 175 -4.03 10.60 14.85
C GLU A 175 -3.24 11.84 14.42
N CYS A 176 -2.38 11.75 13.43
CA CYS A 176 -1.66 12.92 12.92
C CYS A 176 -2.49 13.78 11.95
N GLY A 177 -3.71 13.36 11.60
CA GLY A 177 -4.59 14.08 10.70
C GLY A 177 -4.00 14.24 9.30
N LEU A 178 -3.30 13.20 8.80
CA LEU A 178 -2.70 13.25 7.46
C LEU A 178 -3.78 13.39 6.39
N GLU A 179 -3.71 14.45 5.63
CA GLU A 179 -4.50 14.65 4.42
C GLU A 179 -3.59 15.02 3.24
N LEU A 180 -3.69 14.25 2.17
CA LEU A 180 -3.00 14.56 0.93
C LEU A 180 -3.80 15.58 0.11
N PRO A 181 -3.13 16.48 -0.64
CA PRO A 181 -3.82 17.47 -1.45
C PRO A 181 -4.68 16.81 -2.54
N LYS A 182 -5.84 17.40 -2.81
CA LYS A 182 -6.72 17.02 -3.94
C LYS A 182 -6.16 17.55 -5.24
N HIS A 183 -6.43 16.84 -6.34
CA HIS A 183 -6.10 17.26 -7.72
C HIS A 183 -4.64 17.65 -7.94
N THR A 184 -3.70 17.02 -7.25
CA THR A 184 -2.27 17.33 -7.37
C THR A 184 -1.53 16.50 -8.43
N PHE A 185 -2.23 15.80 -9.30
CA PHE A 185 -1.71 15.17 -10.53
C PHE A 185 -2.81 15.07 -11.57
#